data_28fad9612c526d1ac64844f36ded3c28
#
_entry.id   28fad9612c526d1ac64844f36ded3c28
#
_cell.length_a   1.000
_cell.length_b   1.000
_cell.length_c   1.000
_cell.angle_alpha   90.00
_cell.angle_beta   90.00
_cell.angle_gamma   90.00
#
_symmetry.space_group_name_H-M   'P 1'
#
loop_
_entity.id
_entity.type
_entity.pdbx_description
1 polymer ?
#
loop_
_entity_poly.entity_id
_entity_poly.type
_entity_poly.pdbx_seq_one_letter_code
_entity_poly.pdbx_strand_id
1 'polypeptide(L)'
;LRNPLASNKIFIPSACGGKGSCGVCKVIVKSGGGSINPTELGYISKGEAREGCRLSCQVKVKQDMEIEVHAEVFGVRKWKCTVKSNNGVATFIKEFVRALPEGEVVPFRAGGYIQIECPPHVAKYSDMIIEDQYRDEWDKYNLWRYVSTVTETVTRAYSMANYPEEYGIIMLNVRIATPPPKLPDAPPGIMSSFIYSRKPGDEVTISGPFGEFFARDTKNEMVFIGGGAGMAPMRSHIFDQFKRVKTDRKVSFWYGARSMRDDNSIRLAKPIRVGRDGSAQAAFIGALVSHSRIQRKTFSASLDRCGSSGERTSLRIR
;
A
#
# COMPACT_ATOMS: atom_id res chain seq x y z
N LEU A 1 -17.34 9.14 -11.57
CA LEU A 1 -17.11 10.29 -10.67
C LEU A 1 -15.62 10.47 -10.35
N ARG A 2 -14.87 9.38 -10.07
CA ARG A 2 -13.44 9.44 -9.70
C ARG A 2 -12.57 10.19 -10.73
N ASN A 3 -12.77 9.98 -12.03
CA ASN A 3 -11.96 10.62 -13.08
C ASN A 3 -12.18 12.14 -13.16
N PRO A 4 -13.42 12.66 -13.22
CA PRO A 4 -13.66 14.10 -13.16
C PRO A 4 -13.05 14.76 -11.89
N LEU A 5 -13.13 14.11 -10.73
CA LEU A 5 -12.49 14.62 -9.52
C LEU A 5 -10.97 14.71 -9.67
N ALA A 6 -10.34 13.65 -10.18
CA ALA A 6 -8.89 13.63 -10.39
C ALA A 6 -8.42 14.69 -11.39
N SER A 7 -9.20 14.97 -12.46
CA SER A 7 -8.93 16.06 -13.43
C SER A 7 -8.95 17.44 -12.75
N ASN A 8 -9.74 17.59 -11.67
CA ASN A 8 -9.79 18.79 -10.85
C ASN A 8 -8.87 18.74 -9.62
N LYS A 9 -7.83 17.89 -9.65
CA LYS A 9 -6.82 17.71 -8.58
C LYS A 9 -7.40 17.22 -7.24
N ILE A 10 -8.57 16.58 -7.27
CA ILE A 10 -9.22 15.94 -6.11
C ILE A 10 -9.00 14.44 -6.21
N PHE A 11 -8.06 13.91 -5.42
CA PHE A 11 -7.63 12.52 -5.52
C PHE A 11 -8.29 11.65 -4.47
N ILE A 12 -9.38 10.97 -4.83
CA ILE A 12 -10.06 10.03 -3.94
C ILE A 12 -9.20 8.76 -3.78
N PRO A 13 -9.03 8.26 -2.54
CA PRO A 13 -8.29 7.02 -2.27
C PRO A 13 -8.80 5.85 -3.10
N SER A 14 -7.89 5.01 -3.63
CA SER A 14 -8.30 3.83 -4.41
C SER A 14 -7.19 2.78 -4.41
N ALA A 15 -7.35 1.70 -3.66
CA ALA A 15 -6.38 0.61 -3.64
C ALA A 15 -6.44 -0.26 -4.91
N CYS A 16 -7.64 -0.47 -5.50
CA CYS A 16 -7.84 -1.28 -6.70
C CYS A 16 -7.69 -0.52 -8.02
N GLY A 17 -7.45 0.80 -7.98
CA GLY A 17 -7.36 1.64 -9.17
C GLY A 17 -8.71 1.89 -9.88
N GLY A 18 -9.82 1.79 -9.16
CA GLY A 18 -11.14 2.09 -9.72
C GLY A 18 -11.96 0.89 -10.20
N LYS A 19 -11.50 -0.34 -9.92
CA LYS A 19 -12.19 -1.58 -10.35
C LYS A 19 -13.42 -1.96 -9.49
N GLY A 20 -13.75 -1.20 -8.45
CA GLY A 20 -14.86 -1.51 -7.55
C GLY A 20 -14.63 -2.67 -6.59
N SER A 21 -13.36 -3.11 -6.39
CA SER A 21 -13.03 -4.33 -5.65
C SER A 21 -12.31 -4.11 -4.32
N CYS A 22 -12.25 -2.86 -3.80
CA CYS A 22 -11.57 -2.59 -2.52
C CYS A 22 -12.39 -1.78 -1.51
N GLY A 23 -13.47 -1.13 -1.93
CA GLY A 23 -14.33 -0.35 -1.04
C GLY A 23 -13.74 0.98 -0.53
N VAL A 24 -12.51 1.33 -0.88
CA VAL A 24 -11.77 2.46 -0.25
C VAL A 24 -12.22 3.83 -0.74
N CYS A 25 -12.77 3.92 -1.97
CA CYS A 25 -13.12 5.19 -2.62
C CYS A 25 -14.53 5.70 -2.23
N LYS A 26 -14.91 5.58 -0.96
CA LYS A 26 -16.20 6.03 -0.46
C LYS A 26 -16.32 7.56 -0.49
N VAL A 27 -17.49 8.03 -0.93
CA VAL A 27 -17.93 9.43 -0.89
C VAL A 27 -19.40 9.47 -0.50
N ILE A 28 -19.88 10.57 0.04
CA ILE A 28 -21.33 10.76 0.26
C ILE A 28 -21.89 11.54 -0.93
N VAL A 29 -22.85 10.98 -1.62
CA VAL A 29 -23.56 11.65 -2.72
C VAL A 29 -24.87 12.19 -2.19
N LYS A 30 -24.99 13.52 -2.12
CA LYS A 30 -26.21 14.21 -1.64
C LYS A 30 -27.29 14.25 -2.73
N SER A 31 -26.86 14.46 -3.98
CA SER A 31 -27.78 14.49 -5.13
C SER A 31 -27.08 14.07 -6.42
N GLY A 32 -27.84 13.63 -7.42
CA GLY A 32 -27.35 13.36 -8.78
C GLY A 32 -26.67 12.01 -9.00
N GLY A 33 -26.49 11.18 -7.97
CA GLY A 33 -25.70 9.93 -8.07
C GLY A 33 -26.44 8.70 -8.59
N GLY A 34 -27.74 8.75 -8.74
CA GLY A 34 -28.58 7.60 -9.10
C GLY A 34 -28.59 6.51 -8.00
N SER A 35 -29.14 5.34 -8.31
CA SER A 35 -29.22 4.21 -7.40
C SER A 35 -27.87 3.54 -7.17
N ILE A 36 -27.71 2.87 -6.01
CA ILE A 36 -26.53 2.07 -5.69
C ILE A 36 -26.37 0.89 -6.66
N ASN A 37 -25.18 0.62 -7.14
CA ASN A 37 -24.90 -0.50 -8.02
C ASN A 37 -24.70 -1.80 -7.23
N PRO A 38 -25.04 -2.97 -7.79
CA PRO A 38 -24.79 -4.25 -7.15
C PRO A 38 -23.34 -4.48 -6.74
N THR A 39 -22.37 -3.96 -7.50
CA THR A 39 -20.92 -4.04 -7.21
C THR A 39 -20.51 -3.28 -5.96
N GLU A 40 -21.32 -2.34 -5.50
CA GLU A 40 -21.05 -1.53 -4.30
C GLU A 40 -21.55 -2.22 -3.02
N LEU A 41 -22.54 -3.10 -3.12
CA LEU A 41 -23.24 -3.72 -1.97
C LEU A 41 -22.31 -4.57 -1.10
N GLY A 42 -21.19 -5.07 -1.64
CA GLY A 42 -20.19 -5.81 -0.86
C GLY A 42 -19.33 -4.92 0.03
N TYR A 43 -19.37 -3.59 -0.12
CA TYR A 43 -18.49 -2.62 0.54
C TYR A 43 -19.23 -1.52 1.28
N ILE A 44 -20.51 -1.37 1.02
CA ILE A 44 -21.39 -0.32 1.59
C ILE A 44 -22.47 -1.02 2.38
N SER A 45 -22.53 -0.77 3.67
CA SER A 45 -23.59 -1.28 4.54
C SER A 45 -24.95 -0.61 4.22
N LYS A 46 -26.04 -1.23 4.66
CA LYS A 46 -27.38 -0.65 4.50
C LYS A 46 -27.52 0.72 5.16
N GLY A 47 -26.83 0.95 6.29
CA GLY A 47 -26.79 2.24 6.96
C GLY A 47 -26.09 3.30 6.12
N GLU A 48 -24.88 3.01 5.65
CA GLU A 48 -24.12 3.91 4.79
C GLU A 48 -24.86 4.22 3.48
N ALA A 49 -25.54 3.23 2.88
CA ALA A 49 -26.33 3.44 1.67
C ALA A 49 -27.48 4.44 1.89
N ARG A 50 -28.13 4.42 3.07
CA ARG A 50 -29.17 5.39 3.44
C ARG A 50 -28.64 6.80 3.64
N GLU A 51 -27.38 6.93 4.06
CA GLU A 51 -26.66 8.20 4.19
C GLU A 51 -26.11 8.73 2.86
N GLY A 52 -26.36 8.03 1.75
CA GLY A 52 -25.89 8.40 0.42
C GLY A 52 -24.43 7.99 0.15
N CYS A 53 -23.85 7.08 0.95
CA CYS A 53 -22.50 6.58 0.71
C CYS A 53 -22.43 5.78 -0.60
N ARG A 54 -21.44 6.08 -1.44
CA ARG A 54 -21.21 5.45 -2.74
C ARG A 54 -19.72 5.21 -2.97
N LEU A 55 -19.39 4.26 -3.82
CA LEU A 55 -18.02 4.12 -4.33
C LEU A 55 -17.82 5.06 -5.51
N SER A 56 -16.97 6.09 -5.37
CA SER A 56 -16.78 7.10 -6.43
C SER A 56 -16.34 6.51 -7.77
N CYS A 57 -15.66 5.36 -7.78
CA CYS A 57 -15.28 4.66 -9.00
C CYS A 57 -16.46 3.98 -9.72
N GLN A 58 -17.58 3.74 -9.05
CA GLN A 58 -18.78 3.10 -9.61
C GLN A 58 -19.87 4.12 -9.96
N VAL A 59 -19.78 5.34 -9.47
CA VAL A 59 -20.74 6.40 -9.78
C VAL A 59 -20.43 7.03 -11.13
N LYS A 60 -21.40 7.01 -12.04
CA LYS A 60 -21.33 7.70 -13.33
C LYS A 60 -21.90 9.11 -13.19
N VAL A 61 -21.15 10.11 -13.62
CA VAL A 61 -21.63 11.50 -13.70
C VAL A 61 -22.50 11.62 -14.97
N LYS A 62 -23.79 11.86 -14.80
CA LYS A 62 -24.74 12.01 -15.90
C LYS A 62 -25.49 13.35 -15.83
N GLN A 63 -25.39 14.05 -14.74
CA GLN A 63 -26.04 15.32 -14.43
C GLN A 63 -25.27 16.02 -13.33
N ASP A 64 -25.68 17.22 -12.95
CA ASP A 64 -25.13 17.93 -11.81
C ASP A 64 -25.24 17.09 -10.54
N MET A 65 -24.18 17.08 -9.75
CA MET A 65 -24.07 16.28 -8.54
C MET A 65 -23.58 17.13 -7.37
N GLU A 66 -24.10 16.82 -6.20
CA GLU A 66 -23.55 17.33 -4.94
C GLU A 66 -22.98 16.16 -4.13
N ILE A 67 -21.71 16.28 -3.73
CA ILE A 67 -21.00 15.25 -2.98
C ILE A 67 -20.27 15.83 -1.78
N GLU A 68 -20.13 15.02 -0.74
CA GLU A 68 -19.21 15.29 0.37
C GLU A 68 -18.03 14.32 0.31
N VAL A 69 -16.84 14.85 0.52
CA VAL A 69 -15.59 14.09 0.63
C VAL A 69 -14.89 14.46 1.94
N HIS A 70 -14.05 13.55 2.46
CA HIS A 70 -13.24 13.87 3.62
C HIS A 70 -12.26 15.01 3.31
N ALA A 71 -12.06 15.93 4.24
CA ALA A 71 -11.17 17.08 4.08
C ALA A 71 -9.73 16.66 3.71
N GLU A 72 -9.26 15.54 4.22
CA GLU A 72 -7.93 14.97 3.93
C GLU A 72 -7.66 14.77 2.42
N VAL A 73 -8.72 14.60 1.62
CA VAL A 73 -8.62 14.45 0.15
C VAL A 73 -7.99 15.69 -0.50
N PHE A 74 -8.18 16.87 0.06
CA PHE A 74 -7.62 18.13 -0.46
C PHE A 74 -6.13 18.30 -0.14
N GLY A 75 -5.59 17.54 0.82
CA GLY A 75 -4.16 17.49 1.14
C GLY A 75 -3.36 16.56 0.22
N VAL A 76 -4.03 15.78 -0.63
CA VAL A 76 -3.36 14.83 -1.53
C VAL A 76 -2.71 15.57 -2.69
N ARG A 77 -1.41 15.29 -2.90
CA ARG A 77 -0.60 15.87 -3.98
C ARG A 77 -0.03 14.79 -4.88
N LYS A 78 0.48 15.19 -6.03
CA LYS A 78 1.24 14.33 -6.96
C LYS A 78 2.68 14.79 -7.03
N TRP A 79 3.60 13.81 -7.09
CA TRP A 79 5.04 14.05 -7.29
C TRP A 79 5.57 13.15 -8.39
N LYS A 80 6.45 13.71 -9.22
CA LYS A 80 7.34 12.94 -10.07
C LYS A 80 8.60 12.64 -9.27
N CYS A 81 8.81 11.38 -8.94
CA CYS A 81 9.93 10.91 -8.15
C CYS A 81 10.94 10.21 -9.03
N THR A 82 12.21 10.26 -8.65
CA THR A 82 13.29 9.52 -9.32
C THR A 82 13.59 8.24 -8.54
N VAL A 83 13.71 7.12 -9.21
CA VAL A 83 14.11 5.85 -8.59
C VAL A 83 15.55 5.98 -8.07
N LYS A 84 15.74 5.80 -6.78
CA LYS A 84 17.05 5.82 -6.12
C LYS A 84 17.67 4.42 -6.05
N SER A 85 16.85 3.41 -5.73
CA SER A 85 17.25 2.00 -5.71
C SER A 85 16.06 1.08 -5.88
N ASN A 86 16.29 -0.13 -6.40
CA ASN A 86 15.30 -1.15 -6.61
C ASN A 86 15.92 -2.54 -6.39
N ASN A 87 16.23 -2.87 -5.13
CA ASN A 87 17.05 -4.02 -4.77
C ASN A 87 16.20 -5.16 -4.20
N GLY A 88 16.58 -6.40 -4.49
CA GLY A 88 15.99 -7.57 -3.86
C GLY A 88 16.28 -7.64 -2.37
N VAL A 89 15.26 -7.82 -1.56
CA VAL A 89 15.36 -8.03 -0.10
C VAL A 89 14.87 -9.42 0.30
N ALA A 90 14.17 -10.10 -0.59
CA ALA A 90 13.78 -11.51 -0.50
C ALA A 90 13.58 -12.04 -1.91
N THR A 91 13.44 -13.35 -2.07
CA THR A 91 13.35 -14.05 -3.37
C THR A 91 12.38 -13.38 -4.36
N PHE A 92 11.25 -12.89 -3.89
CA PHE A 92 10.21 -12.27 -4.71
C PHE A 92 9.79 -10.89 -4.20
N ILE A 93 10.65 -10.23 -3.40
CA ILE A 93 10.35 -8.91 -2.84
C ILE A 93 11.52 -7.97 -3.09
N LYS A 94 11.21 -6.81 -3.66
CA LYS A 94 12.14 -5.70 -3.78
C LYS A 94 11.82 -4.58 -2.79
N GLU A 95 12.87 -3.98 -2.26
CA GLU A 95 12.83 -2.67 -1.64
C GLU A 95 12.98 -1.62 -2.74
N PHE A 96 11.94 -0.85 -2.93
CA PHE A 96 11.85 0.16 -3.97
C PHE A 96 11.88 1.55 -3.34
N VAL A 97 13.01 2.25 -3.50
CA VAL A 97 13.25 3.59 -2.93
C VAL A 97 13.23 4.62 -4.04
N ARG A 98 12.46 5.68 -3.85
CA ARG A 98 12.36 6.83 -4.76
C ARG A 98 12.72 8.10 -4.01
N ALA A 99 13.50 8.96 -4.66
CA ALA A 99 13.74 10.32 -4.20
C ALA A 99 12.58 11.22 -4.60
N LEU A 100 12.11 12.03 -3.67
CA LEU A 100 11.20 13.14 -3.97
C LEU A 100 11.97 14.25 -4.69
N PRO A 101 11.28 15.14 -5.42
CA PRO A 101 11.90 16.38 -5.91
C PRO A 101 12.54 17.17 -4.74
N GLU A 102 13.58 17.93 -5.04
CA GLU A 102 14.29 18.72 -4.05
C GLU A 102 13.36 19.67 -3.29
N GLY A 103 13.49 19.69 -1.97
CA GLY A 103 12.65 20.51 -1.08
C GLY A 103 11.23 19.97 -0.82
N GLU A 104 10.82 18.90 -1.51
CA GLU A 104 9.49 18.32 -1.31
C GLU A 104 9.47 17.31 -0.16
N VAL A 105 8.36 17.32 0.58
CA VAL A 105 8.09 16.38 1.69
C VAL A 105 6.69 15.84 1.53
N VAL A 106 6.51 14.54 1.75
CA VAL A 106 5.19 13.92 1.89
C VAL A 106 4.83 13.89 3.37
N PRO A 107 3.85 14.69 3.82
CA PRO A 107 3.45 14.75 5.23
C PRO A 107 2.54 13.57 5.57
N PHE A 108 3.10 12.43 5.97
CA PHE A 108 2.32 11.23 6.28
C PHE A 108 2.49 10.77 7.73
N ARG A 109 1.57 9.90 8.16
CA ARG A 109 1.66 9.14 9.41
C ARG A 109 2.16 7.74 9.11
N ALA A 110 2.94 7.15 10.03
CA ALA A 110 3.39 5.76 9.93
C ALA A 110 2.20 4.81 9.72
N GLY A 111 2.32 3.87 8.78
CA GLY A 111 1.22 3.02 8.32
C GLY A 111 0.44 3.57 7.13
N GLY A 112 0.71 4.80 6.71
CA GLY A 112 0.15 5.41 5.51
C GLY A 112 0.63 4.73 4.21
N TYR A 113 -0.04 5.03 3.12
CA TYR A 113 0.29 4.51 1.79
C TYR A 113 0.28 5.62 0.74
N ILE A 114 0.92 5.35 -0.38
CA ILE A 114 0.85 6.17 -1.60
C ILE A 114 0.22 5.36 -2.73
N GLN A 115 -0.21 6.05 -3.77
CA GLN A 115 -0.58 5.43 -5.04
C GLN A 115 0.53 5.66 -6.06
N ILE A 116 0.82 4.64 -6.87
CA ILE A 116 1.75 4.72 -8.00
C ILE A 116 0.95 4.70 -9.29
N GLU A 117 1.31 5.54 -10.24
CA GLU A 117 0.82 5.50 -11.61
C GLU A 117 1.76 4.65 -12.47
N CYS A 118 1.18 3.69 -13.16
CA CYS A 118 1.84 2.86 -14.15
C CYS A 118 1.30 3.30 -15.52
N PRO A 119 2.10 4.01 -16.34
CA PRO A 119 1.70 4.38 -17.70
C PRO A 119 1.65 3.17 -18.62
N PRO A 120 1.11 3.30 -19.84
CA PRO A 120 1.24 2.27 -20.88
C PRO A 120 2.70 1.86 -21.05
N HIS A 121 3.00 0.55 -20.98
CA HIS A 121 4.35 0.03 -21.15
C HIS A 121 4.35 -1.49 -21.37
N VAL A 122 5.52 -1.99 -21.75
CA VAL A 122 5.81 -3.44 -21.79
C VAL A 122 6.97 -3.72 -20.85
N ALA A 123 6.78 -4.66 -19.92
CA ALA A 123 7.83 -5.14 -19.01
C ALA A 123 8.08 -6.63 -19.25
N LYS A 124 9.24 -6.97 -19.78
CA LYS A 124 9.71 -8.36 -19.92
C LYS A 124 10.44 -8.76 -18.65
N TYR A 125 10.11 -9.94 -18.11
CA TYR A 125 10.77 -10.42 -16.89
C TYR A 125 12.23 -10.80 -17.15
N SER A 126 12.58 -11.18 -18.39
CA SER A 126 13.96 -11.39 -18.83
C SER A 126 14.88 -10.17 -18.64
N ASP A 127 14.31 -8.97 -18.67
CA ASP A 127 15.05 -7.71 -18.60
C ASP A 127 15.15 -7.18 -17.17
N MET A 128 14.50 -7.86 -16.21
CA MET A 128 14.52 -7.46 -14.80
C MET A 128 15.84 -7.82 -14.13
N ILE A 129 16.37 -6.92 -13.34
CA ILE A 129 17.58 -7.15 -12.55
C ILE A 129 17.16 -7.93 -11.30
N ILE A 130 17.64 -9.19 -11.21
CA ILE A 130 17.44 -10.07 -10.05
C ILE A 130 18.81 -10.48 -9.55
N GLU A 131 19.03 -10.29 -8.26
CA GLU A 131 20.29 -10.62 -7.60
C GLU A 131 20.55 -12.14 -7.66
N ASP A 132 21.81 -12.54 -7.88
CA ASP A 132 22.20 -13.94 -8.13
C ASP A 132 21.70 -14.91 -7.05
N GLN A 133 21.69 -14.46 -5.80
CA GLN A 133 21.21 -15.27 -4.67
C GLN A 133 19.71 -15.64 -4.75
N TYR A 134 18.94 -15.06 -5.68
CA TYR A 134 17.50 -15.30 -5.84
C TYR A 134 17.15 -15.91 -7.19
N ARG A 135 18.11 -16.00 -8.14
CA ARG A 135 17.85 -16.42 -9.51
C ARG A 135 17.40 -17.87 -9.61
N ASP A 136 17.92 -18.75 -8.76
CA ASP A 136 17.56 -20.17 -8.73
C ASP A 136 16.06 -20.42 -8.58
N GLU A 137 15.36 -19.65 -7.74
CA GLU A 137 13.90 -19.76 -7.62
C GLU A 137 13.18 -19.16 -8.84
N TRP A 138 13.74 -18.14 -9.49
CA TRP A 138 13.21 -17.57 -10.72
C TRP A 138 13.35 -18.56 -11.89
N ASP A 139 14.48 -19.26 -11.98
CA ASP A 139 14.74 -20.34 -12.95
C ASP A 139 13.80 -21.52 -12.70
N LYS A 140 13.69 -21.98 -11.46
CA LYS A 140 12.84 -23.10 -11.04
C LYS A 140 11.37 -22.90 -11.43
N TYR A 141 10.85 -21.69 -11.30
CA TYR A 141 9.47 -21.36 -11.67
C TYR A 141 9.37 -20.83 -13.10
N ASN A 142 10.45 -20.80 -13.86
CA ASN A 142 10.52 -20.27 -15.23
C ASN A 142 9.84 -18.91 -15.36
N LEU A 143 10.18 -17.97 -14.45
CA LEU A 143 9.52 -16.67 -14.40
C LEU A 143 9.95 -15.74 -15.53
N TRP A 144 11.13 -15.94 -16.11
CA TRP A 144 11.70 -15.13 -17.18
C TRP A 144 10.83 -15.07 -18.44
N ARG A 145 9.95 -16.07 -18.66
CA ARG A 145 9.03 -16.13 -19.80
C ARG A 145 7.93 -15.07 -19.79
N TYR A 146 7.64 -14.49 -18.64
CA TYR A 146 6.51 -13.59 -18.52
C TYR A 146 6.77 -12.21 -19.10
N VAL A 147 5.72 -11.65 -19.70
CA VAL A 147 5.67 -10.28 -20.24
C VAL A 147 4.41 -9.62 -19.69
N SER A 148 4.55 -8.45 -19.12
CA SER A 148 3.42 -7.61 -18.70
C SER A 148 3.24 -6.48 -19.69
N THR A 149 2.09 -6.45 -20.36
CA THR A 149 1.72 -5.38 -21.29
C THR A 149 0.59 -4.56 -20.70
N VAL A 150 0.76 -3.25 -20.71
CA VAL A 150 -0.19 -2.28 -20.17
C VAL A 150 -0.49 -1.26 -21.24
N THR A 151 -1.76 -1.12 -21.62
CA THR A 151 -2.23 -0.23 -22.68
C THR A 151 -2.85 1.06 -22.17
N GLU A 152 -3.25 1.07 -20.88
CA GLU A 152 -3.87 2.22 -20.23
C GLU A 152 -3.19 2.52 -18.89
N THR A 153 -3.19 3.77 -18.48
CA THR A 153 -2.63 4.16 -17.18
C THR A 153 -3.38 3.48 -16.02
N VAL A 154 -2.64 2.78 -15.19
CA VAL A 154 -3.16 2.05 -14.03
C VAL A 154 -2.56 2.60 -12.75
N THR A 155 -3.40 2.79 -11.72
CA THR A 155 -2.96 3.24 -10.39
C THR A 155 -3.14 2.13 -9.36
N ARG A 156 -2.15 1.93 -8.47
CA ARG A 156 -2.24 0.98 -7.34
C ARG A 156 -1.64 1.59 -6.08
N ALA A 157 -2.21 1.16 -4.94
CA ALA A 157 -1.76 1.57 -3.61
C ALA A 157 -0.64 0.68 -3.08
N TYR A 158 0.33 1.30 -2.40
CA TYR A 158 1.42 0.64 -1.70
C TYR A 158 1.70 1.32 -0.37
N SER A 159 1.72 0.54 0.71
CA SER A 159 2.10 1.04 2.03
C SER A 159 3.56 1.50 2.03
N MET A 160 3.81 2.64 2.67
CA MET A 160 5.16 3.15 2.85
C MET A 160 5.92 2.34 3.90
N ALA A 161 7.17 2.03 3.62
CA ALA A 161 8.08 1.34 4.52
C ALA A 161 8.98 2.31 5.30
N ASN A 162 9.24 3.51 4.76
CA ASN A 162 9.91 4.56 5.52
C ASN A 162 8.98 5.11 6.63
N TYR A 163 9.57 5.63 7.70
CA TYR A 163 8.83 6.39 8.71
C TYR A 163 8.93 7.89 8.41
N PRO A 164 8.08 8.74 9.03
CA PRO A 164 7.95 10.16 8.65
C PRO A 164 9.24 10.99 8.65
N GLU A 165 10.24 10.65 9.49
CA GLU A 165 11.51 11.38 9.54
C GLU A 165 12.60 10.85 8.59
N GLU A 166 12.31 9.85 7.76
CA GLU A 166 13.16 9.49 6.62
C GLU A 166 12.79 10.41 5.43
N TYR A 167 13.20 11.67 5.54
CA TYR A 167 12.85 12.72 4.60
C TYR A 167 13.43 12.53 3.20
N GLY A 168 12.79 13.16 2.21
CA GLY A 168 13.23 13.19 0.81
C GLY A 168 13.07 11.87 0.06
N ILE A 169 12.53 10.83 0.70
CA ILE A 169 12.34 9.53 0.07
C ILE A 169 10.94 8.93 0.34
N ILE A 170 10.53 8.06 -0.56
CA ILE A 170 9.45 7.09 -0.34
C ILE A 170 10.01 5.69 -0.59
N MET A 171 9.90 4.84 0.43
CA MET A 171 10.36 3.45 0.40
C MET A 171 9.16 2.51 0.42
N LEU A 172 9.18 1.48 -0.43
CA LEU A 172 8.16 0.44 -0.48
C LEU A 172 8.81 -0.94 -0.46
N ASN A 173 8.08 -1.94 0.02
CA ASN A 173 8.41 -3.35 -0.18
C ASN A 173 7.38 -3.94 -1.15
N VAL A 174 7.83 -4.38 -2.31
CA VAL A 174 6.96 -4.82 -3.40
C VAL A 174 7.24 -6.27 -3.74
N ARG A 175 6.22 -7.12 -3.58
CA ARG A 175 6.27 -8.50 -4.05
C ARG A 175 5.86 -8.57 -5.51
N ILE A 176 6.64 -9.29 -6.34
CA ILE A 176 6.24 -9.62 -7.71
C ILE A 176 4.99 -10.51 -7.67
N ALA A 177 3.99 -10.14 -8.44
CA ALA A 177 2.76 -10.92 -8.58
C ALA A 177 2.85 -11.75 -9.88
N THR A 178 3.15 -13.02 -9.72
CA THR A 178 3.17 -14.00 -10.84
C THR A 178 1.81 -14.66 -11.00
N PRO A 179 1.50 -15.21 -12.18
CA PRO A 179 0.32 -16.04 -12.37
C PRO A 179 0.23 -17.16 -11.33
N PRO A 180 -0.97 -17.49 -10.85
CA PRO A 180 -1.14 -18.60 -9.93
C PRO A 180 -0.75 -19.93 -10.59
N PRO A 181 -0.17 -20.91 -9.88
CA PRO A 181 0.22 -22.20 -10.46
C PRO A 181 -0.92 -22.94 -11.18
N LYS A 182 -2.17 -22.73 -10.72
CA LYS A 182 -3.38 -23.33 -11.34
C LYS A 182 -3.84 -22.60 -12.61
N LEU A 183 -3.31 -21.40 -12.89
CA LEU A 183 -3.67 -20.56 -14.03
C LEU A 183 -2.38 -19.94 -14.60
N PRO A 184 -1.48 -20.75 -15.16
CA PRO A 184 -0.15 -20.29 -15.61
C PRO A 184 -0.21 -19.31 -16.78
N ASP A 185 -1.29 -19.32 -17.54
CA ASP A 185 -1.53 -18.42 -18.68
C ASP A 185 -2.20 -17.11 -18.28
N ALA A 186 -2.55 -16.92 -17.00
CA ALA A 186 -3.05 -15.64 -16.52
C ALA A 186 -1.96 -14.56 -16.67
N PRO A 187 -2.33 -13.30 -16.94
CA PRO A 187 -1.34 -12.23 -17.04
C PRO A 187 -0.65 -11.97 -15.69
N PRO A 188 0.65 -11.65 -15.69
CA PRO A 188 1.36 -11.26 -14.48
C PRO A 188 0.84 -9.93 -13.95
N GLY A 189 1.14 -9.64 -12.67
CA GLY A 189 0.66 -8.44 -12.01
C GLY A 189 1.23 -7.16 -12.62
N ILE A 190 0.38 -6.31 -13.14
CA ILE A 190 0.72 -5.08 -13.88
C ILE A 190 1.70 -4.19 -13.10
N MET A 191 1.29 -3.71 -11.92
CA MET A 191 2.08 -2.72 -11.18
C MET A 191 3.37 -3.31 -10.60
N SER A 192 3.34 -4.54 -10.13
CA SER A 192 4.55 -5.19 -9.62
C SER A 192 5.57 -5.43 -10.72
N SER A 193 5.13 -5.81 -11.93
CA SER A 193 6.00 -5.94 -13.10
C SER A 193 6.59 -4.59 -13.53
N PHE A 194 5.78 -3.53 -13.53
CA PHE A 194 6.26 -2.17 -13.75
C PHE A 194 7.35 -1.77 -12.76
N ILE A 195 7.11 -1.97 -11.46
CA ILE A 195 8.08 -1.61 -10.43
C ILE A 195 9.37 -2.42 -10.58
N TYR A 196 9.27 -3.72 -10.82
CA TYR A 196 10.43 -4.59 -10.99
C TYR A 196 11.30 -4.23 -12.21
N SER A 197 10.71 -3.67 -13.25
CA SER A 197 11.43 -3.20 -14.44
C SER A 197 12.12 -1.85 -14.26
N ARG A 198 11.84 -1.11 -13.17
CA ARG A 198 12.43 0.22 -12.94
C ARG A 198 13.87 0.13 -12.48
N LYS A 199 14.70 1.06 -12.98
CA LYS A 199 16.12 1.19 -12.68
C LYS A 199 16.39 2.53 -11.98
N PRO A 200 17.49 2.66 -11.25
CA PRO A 200 17.92 3.96 -10.73
C PRO A 200 17.96 5.02 -11.85
N GLY A 201 17.41 6.20 -11.59
CA GLY A 201 17.25 7.27 -12.56
C GLY A 201 15.89 7.33 -13.27
N ASP A 202 15.11 6.23 -13.28
CA ASP A 202 13.77 6.25 -13.88
C ASP A 202 12.81 7.15 -13.12
N GLU A 203 11.89 7.81 -13.84
CA GLU A 203 10.82 8.59 -13.24
C GLU A 203 9.61 7.71 -12.89
N VAL A 204 8.99 7.99 -11.75
CA VAL A 204 7.76 7.35 -11.29
C VAL A 204 6.83 8.39 -10.66
N THR A 205 5.61 8.47 -11.13
CA THR A 205 4.59 9.37 -10.57
C THR A 205 3.88 8.69 -9.39
N ILE A 206 3.83 9.40 -8.28
CA ILE A 206 3.09 8.99 -7.09
C ILE A 206 2.06 10.03 -6.70
N SER A 207 1.05 9.62 -5.94
CA SER A 207 0.11 10.52 -5.25
C SER A 207 -0.13 10.06 -3.82
N GLY A 208 -0.43 11.00 -2.93
CA GLY A 208 -0.66 10.71 -1.53
C GLY A 208 -0.53 11.95 -0.64
N PRO A 209 -0.34 11.77 0.67
CA PRO A 209 -0.45 10.49 1.37
C PRO A 209 -1.91 10.05 1.55
N PHE A 210 -2.12 8.75 1.80
CA PHE A 210 -3.40 8.16 2.16
C PHE A 210 -3.21 7.20 3.33
N GLY A 211 -4.29 6.79 4.00
CA GLY A 211 -4.25 5.69 4.95
C GLY A 211 -5.13 5.88 6.17
N GLU A 212 -5.41 4.74 6.81
CA GLU A 212 -6.18 4.63 8.05
C GLU A 212 -5.53 3.63 9.03
N PHE A 213 -4.48 2.93 8.60
CA PHE A 213 -3.78 1.93 9.39
C PHE A 213 -2.76 2.58 10.32
N PHE A 214 -3.25 3.34 11.31
CA PHE A 214 -2.41 4.08 12.24
C PHE A 214 -2.35 3.41 13.62
N ALA A 215 -1.22 3.59 14.32
CA ALA A 215 -1.11 3.22 15.72
C ALA A 215 -2.14 4.02 16.54
N ARG A 216 -2.87 3.31 17.41
CA ARG A 216 -3.83 3.95 18.33
C ARG A 216 -3.08 4.70 19.43
N ASP A 217 -3.58 5.86 19.79
CA ASP A 217 -3.07 6.64 20.92
C ASP A 217 -3.61 6.05 22.24
N THR A 218 -2.92 5.04 22.75
CA THR A 218 -3.21 4.35 24.01
C THR A 218 -1.91 4.01 24.71
N LYS A 219 -1.98 3.61 25.98
CA LYS A 219 -0.83 3.09 26.74
C LYS A 219 -0.69 1.56 26.66
N ASN A 220 -1.57 0.90 25.91
CA ASN A 220 -1.56 -0.56 25.82
C ASN A 220 -0.33 -1.06 25.05
N GLU A 221 0.07 -2.32 25.33
CA GLU A 221 1.08 -3.03 24.54
C GLU A 221 0.74 -3.03 23.05
N MET A 222 1.77 -2.95 22.22
CA MET A 222 1.65 -3.05 20.76
C MET A 222 2.17 -4.39 20.28
N VAL A 223 1.37 -5.09 19.48
CA VAL A 223 1.78 -6.33 18.83
C VAL A 223 1.68 -6.12 17.32
N PHE A 224 2.82 -6.16 16.64
CA PHE A 224 2.91 -6.09 15.19
C PHE A 224 3.08 -7.50 14.61
N ILE A 225 2.24 -7.85 13.64
CA ILE A 225 2.29 -9.16 12.96
C ILE A 225 2.37 -8.87 11.46
N GLY A 226 3.44 -9.31 10.83
CA GLY A 226 3.68 -9.09 9.40
C GLY A 226 4.18 -10.33 8.69
N GLY A 227 4.20 -10.28 7.34
CA GLY A 227 4.75 -11.34 6.51
C GLY A 227 4.99 -10.83 5.09
N GLY A 228 6.08 -11.28 4.47
CA GLY A 228 6.44 -10.88 3.12
C GLY A 228 6.48 -9.35 2.94
N ALA A 229 5.86 -8.82 1.88
CA ALA A 229 5.79 -7.38 1.63
C ALA A 229 4.98 -6.59 2.67
N GLY A 230 4.20 -7.27 3.54
CA GLY A 230 3.54 -6.66 4.69
C GLY A 230 4.52 -6.09 5.73
N MET A 231 5.82 -6.33 5.56
CA MET A 231 6.87 -5.65 6.31
C MET A 231 6.85 -4.12 6.11
N ALA A 232 6.40 -3.61 4.98
CA ALA A 232 6.40 -2.18 4.70
C ALA A 232 5.73 -1.34 5.80
N PRO A 233 4.42 -1.49 6.09
CA PRO A 233 3.79 -0.73 7.16
C PRO A 233 4.33 -1.09 8.54
N MET A 234 4.77 -2.32 8.77
CA MET A 234 5.36 -2.72 10.07
C MET A 234 6.66 -1.97 10.33
N ARG A 235 7.57 -1.91 9.32
CA ARG A 235 8.81 -1.13 9.42
C ARG A 235 8.51 0.34 9.73
N SER A 236 7.58 0.93 8.99
CA SER A 236 7.18 2.32 9.18
C SER A 236 6.72 2.57 10.63
N HIS A 237 5.82 1.75 11.15
CA HIS A 237 5.33 1.86 12.53
C HIS A 237 6.42 1.65 13.57
N ILE A 238 7.20 0.58 13.45
CA ILE A 238 8.24 0.23 14.44
C ILE A 238 9.27 1.35 14.53
N PHE A 239 9.78 1.83 13.39
CA PHE A 239 10.76 2.91 13.39
C PHE A 239 10.17 4.23 13.89
N ASP A 240 8.93 4.53 13.55
CA ASP A 240 8.22 5.72 14.05
C ASP A 240 8.08 5.67 15.57
N GLN A 241 7.64 4.55 16.12
CA GLN A 241 7.44 4.40 17.56
C GLN A 241 8.76 4.50 18.34
N PHE A 242 9.84 3.92 17.85
CA PHE A 242 11.10 3.91 18.59
C PHE A 242 11.98 5.12 18.31
N LYS A 243 11.99 5.69 17.10
CA LYS A 243 12.89 6.78 16.74
C LYS A 243 12.28 8.16 16.94
N ARG A 244 11.03 8.36 16.47
CA ARG A 244 10.34 9.65 16.54
C ARG A 244 9.51 9.79 17.82
N VAL A 245 8.59 8.86 18.08
CA VAL A 245 7.68 8.91 19.24
C VAL A 245 8.41 8.58 20.54
N LYS A 246 9.48 7.78 20.47
CA LYS A 246 10.27 7.29 21.62
C LYS A 246 9.37 6.65 22.69
N THR A 247 8.49 5.74 22.21
CA THR A 247 7.48 5.11 23.05
C THR A 247 8.10 4.31 24.20
N ASP A 248 7.46 4.38 25.37
CA ASP A 248 7.73 3.54 26.54
C ASP A 248 6.86 2.26 26.56
N ARG A 249 5.95 2.11 25.58
CA ARG A 249 5.06 0.97 25.48
C ARG A 249 5.84 -0.30 25.15
N LYS A 250 5.44 -1.42 25.74
CA LYS A 250 5.94 -2.73 25.30
C LYS A 250 5.53 -3.00 23.87
N VAL A 251 6.49 -3.39 23.03
CA VAL A 251 6.29 -3.68 21.62
C VAL A 251 6.78 -5.07 21.29
N SER A 252 5.93 -5.89 20.68
CA SER A 252 6.27 -7.22 20.16
C SER A 252 6.09 -7.23 18.64
N PHE A 253 7.03 -7.84 17.93
CA PHE A 253 6.98 -7.99 16.47
C PHE A 253 7.11 -9.45 16.07
N TRP A 254 6.16 -9.93 15.29
CA TRP A 254 6.12 -11.28 14.73
C TRP A 254 6.16 -11.21 13.21
N TYR A 255 7.08 -11.94 12.61
CA TYR A 255 7.23 -11.95 11.17
C TYR A 255 7.21 -13.37 10.62
N GLY A 256 6.35 -13.62 9.61
CA GLY A 256 6.25 -14.90 8.91
C GLY A 256 6.96 -14.85 7.56
N ALA A 257 7.90 -15.78 7.36
CA ALA A 257 8.59 -16.01 6.09
C ALA A 257 8.56 -17.48 5.71
N ARG A 258 8.71 -17.81 4.41
CA ARG A 258 8.78 -19.20 3.93
C ARG A 258 10.13 -19.84 4.21
N SER A 259 11.17 -19.02 4.23
CA SER A 259 12.56 -19.43 4.50
C SER A 259 13.35 -18.25 5.02
N MET A 260 14.57 -18.48 5.52
CA MET A 260 15.50 -17.42 5.92
C MET A 260 15.88 -16.49 4.75
N ARG A 261 15.87 -16.98 3.52
CA ARG A 261 16.08 -16.15 2.31
C ARG A 261 14.91 -15.20 2.02
N ASP A 262 13.72 -15.55 2.50
CA ASP A 262 12.50 -14.76 2.34
C ASP A 262 12.23 -13.86 3.56
N ASP A 263 13.08 -13.91 4.58
CA ASP A 263 12.97 -13.05 5.76
C ASP A 263 13.62 -11.68 5.49
N ASN A 264 12.82 -10.77 4.93
CA ASN A 264 13.24 -9.40 4.70
C ASN A 264 13.23 -8.53 5.99
N SER A 265 12.75 -9.06 7.11
CA SER A 265 12.76 -8.33 8.39
C SER A 265 14.18 -8.07 8.89
N ILE A 266 15.10 -9.03 8.67
CA ILE A 266 16.49 -8.95 9.12
C ILE A 266 17.25 -7.81 8.41
N ARG A 267 16.99 -7.58 7.13
CA ARG A 267 17.64 -6.51 6.35
C ARG A 267 17.08 -5.13 6.64
N LEU A 268 15.79 -5.05 6.96
CA LEU A 268 15.09 -3.81 7.24
C LEU A 268 15.22 -3.36 8.69
N ALA A 269 15.52 -4.28 9.59
CA ALA A 269 15.84 -4.01 10.97
C ALA A 269 17.37 -4.01 11.16
N LYS A 270 18.05 -2.89 10.87
CA LYS A 270 19.31 -2.63 11.57
C LYS A 270 18.98 -2.72 13.06
N PRO A 271 19.78 -3.45 13.88
CA PRO A 271 19.43 -3.69 15.27
C PRO A 271 19.11 -2.38 15.97
N ILE A 272 17.88 -2.26 16.43
CA ILE A 272 17.49 -1.20 17.34
C ILE A 272 18.19 -1.57 18.65
N ARG A 273 19.29 -0.89 18.98
CA ARG A 273 19.99 -1.09 20.26
C ARG A 273 19.04 -0.64 21.36
N VAL A 274 18.62 -1.58 22.17
CA VAL A 274 17.93 -1.31 23.44
C VAL A 274 18.98 -0.77 24.41
N GLY A 275 18.70 0.37 25.03
CA GLY A 275 19.56 0.95 26.06
C GLY A 275 19.76 -0.02 27.25
N ARG A 276 20.92 0.05 27.91
CA ARG A 276 21.26 -0.80 29.08
C ARG A 276 20.38 -0.54 30.31
N ASP A 277 19.46 0.39 30.25
CA ASP A 277 18.59 0.84 31.35
C ASP A 277 17.19 0.21 31.33
N GLY A 278 16.94 -0.82 30.50
CA GLY A 278 15.69 -1.58 30.54
C GLY A 278 14.46 -0.86 29.96
N SER A 279 14.58 0.36 29.50
CA SER A 279 13.50 1.09 28.83
C SER A 279 13.45 0.70 27.36
N ALA A 280 12.34 0.06 26.98
CA ALA A 280 11.99 -0.48 25.66
C ALA A 280 12.65 -1.83 25.30
N GLN A 281 12.08 -2.92 25.77
CA GLN A 281 12.38 -4.27 25.26
C GLN A 281 11.70 -4.51 23.93
N ALA A 282 12.42 -4.34 22.81
CA ALA A 282 12.03 -4.95 21.55
C ALA A 282 12.55 -6.39 21.53
N ALA A 283 11.73 -7.35 21.92
CA ALA A 283 12.04 -8.76 21.74
C ALA A 283 11.76 -9.14 20.28
N PHE A 284 12.81 -9.32 19.48
CA PHE A 284 12.72 -10.02 18.20
C PHE A 284 12.57 -11.52 18.52
N ILE A 285 11.35 -12.01 18.52
CA ILE A 285 11.09 -13.44 18.68
C ILE A 285 10.96 -14.03 17.29
N GLY A 286 11.94 -14.83 16.96
CA GLY A 286 12.09 -15.85 15.93
C GLY A 286 11.14 -15.87 14.73
N ALA A 287 11.73 -15.94 13.55
CA ALA A 287 11.05 -16.36 12.33
C ALA A 287 10.43 -17.75 12.55
N LEU A 288 9.11 -17.87 12.56
CA LEU A 288 8.42 -19.15 12.45
C LEU A 288 8.59 -19.66 11.01
N VAL A 289 9.65 -20.43 10.79
CA VAL A 289 9.79 -21.24 9.57
C VAL A 289 8.84 -22.43 9.71
N SER A 290 7.65 -22.34 9.16
CA SER A 290 6.71 -23.45 9.17
C SER A 290 6.83 -24.27 7.90
N HIS A 291 7.33 -25.49 8.04
CA HIS A 291 7.25 -26.58 7.06
C HIS A 291 5.95 -27.38 7.26
N SER A 292 4.82 -26.74 7.48
CA SER A 292 3.55 -27.46 7.52
C SER A 292 2.37 -26.55 7.25
N ARG A 293 1.45 -27.06 6.44
CA ARG A 293 0.14 -26.54 6.05
C ARG A 293 -0.48 -25.61 7.10
N ILE A 294 -0.49 -24.33 6.82
CA ILE A 294 -1.34 -23.39 7.53
C ILE A 294 -2.78 -23.68 7.10
N GLN A 295 -3.57 -24.28 7.98
CA GLN A 295 -5.02 -24.26 7.85
C GLN A 295 -5.49 -22.82 7.83
N ARG A 296 -6.26 -22.47 6.80
CA ARG A 296 -6.96 -21.17 6.71
C ARG A 296 -7.93 -21.05 7.88
N LYS A 297 -7.54 -20.35 8.92
CA LYS A 297 -8.51 -19.73 9.82
C LYS A 297 -8.75 -18.33 9.27
N THR A 298 -9.91 -18.15 8.67
CA THR A 298 -10.46 -16.85 8.30
C THR A 298 -10.64 -16.02 9.57
N PHE A 299 -9.79 -15.02 9.75
CA PHE A 299 -10.10 -13.93 10.66
C PHE A 299 -11.02 -12.97 9.89
N SER A 300 -12.31 -13.07 10.14
CA SER A 300 -13.26 -12.01 9.82
C SER A 300 -13.04 -10.88 10.83
N ALA A 301 -12.27 -9.88 10.46
CA ALA A 301 -12.33 -8.60 11.14
C ALA A 301 -13.57 -7.88 10.61
N SER A 302 -14.63 -7.82 11.39
CA SER A 302 -15.74 -6.91 11.16
C SER A 302 -15.23 -5.49 11.34
N LEU A 303 -15.09 -4.77 10.22
CA LEU A 303 -14.93 -3.33 10.23
C LEU A 303 -16.32 -2.69 10.43
N ASP A 304 -16.78 -2.70 11.66
CA ASP A 304 -17.86 -1.82 12.08
C ASP A 304 -17.26 -0.47 12.50
N ARG A 305 -17.81 0.56 11.86
CA ARG A 305 -17.86 1.98 12.21
C ARG A 305 -17.02 2.92 11.34
N CYS A 306 -17.73 3.47 10.38
CA CYS A 306 -17.56 4.86 9.99
C CYS A 306 -18.11 5.71 11.18
N GLY A 307 -17.22 6.13 12.06
CA GLY A 307 -17.57 6.90 13.25
C GLY A 307 -16.34 7.52 13.86
N SER A 308 -15.76 8.49 13.17
CA SER A 308 -14.89 9.48 13.76
C SER A 308 -15.13 10.83 13.08
N SER A 309 -15.39 11.82 13.89
CA SER A 309 -15.60 13.23 13.59
C SER A 309 -14.44 13.83 12.81
N GLY A 310 -14.41 13.60 11.48
CA GLY A 310 -13.56 14.34 10.56
C GLY A 310 -14.44 15.34 9.82
N GLU A 311 -14.00 16.58 9.74
CA GLU A 311 -14.69 17.63 8.98
C GLU A 311 -14.92 17.19 7.54
N ARG A 312 -16.18 17.27 7.08
CA ARG A 312 -16.58 16.96 5.70
C ARG A 312 -16.81 18.25 4.95
N THR A 313 -16.31 18.33 3.73
CA THR A 313 -16.51 19.49 2.84
C THR A 313 -17.45 19.11 1.72
N SER A 314 -18.47 19.92 1.48
CA SER A 314 -19.45 19.76 0.41
C SER A 314 -18.91 20.32 -0.91
N LEU A 315 -19.07 19.58 -1.98
CA LEU A 315 -18.63 19.91 -3.36
C LEU A 315 -19.80 19.78 -4.34
N ARG A 316 -19.99 20.81 -5.17
CA ARG A 316 -20.91 20.76 -6.32
C ARG A 316 -20.13 20.54 -7.60
N ILE A 317 -20.55 19.58 -8.41
CA ILE A 317 -20.03 19.27 -9.75
C ILE A 317 -21.09 19.65 -10.75
N ARG A 318 -20.77 20.56 -11.64
CA ARG A 318 -21.63 21.00 -12.75
C ARG A 318 -21.18 20.40 -14.07
#